data_3f1a0dbc3f49d1b256e1c91569c65124
#
_entry.id   3f1a0dbc3f49d1b256e1c91569c65124
#
_cell.length_a   1.000
_cell.length_b   1.000
_cell.length_c   1.000
_cell.angle_alpha   90.00
_cell.angle_beta   90.00
_cell.angle_gamma   90.00
#
_symmetry.space_group_name_H-M   'P 1'
#
loop_
_entity.id
_entity.type
_entity.pdbx_description
1 polymer ?
#
loop_
_entity_poly.entity_id
_entity_poly.type
_entity_poly.pdbx_seq_one_letter_code
_entity_poly.pdbx_strand_id
1 'polypeptide(L)'
;MFLEMIGAMIITFLNLTQTEKDTKMSEDPAITTLIIAATYVAVVGYGESSGVVTGSPYNPAAAMGLFWAILFQSNIDRTEHIWVFFIFSYLGSMLAVLLFECVYKKAMNMSHR
;
A
#
# COMPACT_ATOMS: atom_id res chain seq x y z
N MET A 1 8.32 -10.37 2.79
CA MET A 1 9.16 -9.15 2.74
C MET A 1 8.91 -8.36 1.46
N PHE A 2 9.37 -8.85 0.29
CA PHE A 2 9.20 -8.11 -0.99
C PHE A 2 7.74 -7.85 -1.36
N LEU A 3 6.84 -8.80 -1.13
CA LEU A 3 5.40 -8.62 -1.42
C LEU A 3 4.77 -7.50 -0.60
N GLU A 4 5.12 -7.39 0.69
CA GLU A 4 4.67 -6.29 1.55
C GLU A 4 5.14 -4.93 1.03
N MET A 5 6.40 -4.84 0.66
CA MET A 5 6.99 -3.61 0.12
C MET A 5 6.34 -3.22 -1.21
N ILE A 6 6.18 -4.18 -2.14
CA ILE A 6 5.58 -3.93 -3.46
C ILE A 6 4.10 -3.58 -3.32
N GLY A 7 3.35 -4.32 -2.52
CA GLY A 7 1.92 -4.05 -2.30
C GLY A 7 1.68 -2.68 -1.68
N ALA A 8 2.41 -2.33 -0.63
CA ALA A 8 2.35 -1.01 -0.01
C ALA A 8 2.77 0.10 -0.99
N MET A 9 3.79 -0.14 -1.83
CA MET A 9 4.23 0.78 -2.86
C MET A 9 3.12 1.04 -3.89
N ILE A 10 2.45 0.00 -4.40
CA ILE A 10 1.37 0.14 -5.39
C ILE A 10 0.19 0.91 -4.79
N ILE A 11 -0.26 0.54 -3.59
CA ILE A 11 -1.37 1.20 -2.92
C ILE A 11 -1.06 2.68 -2.70
N THR A 12 0.12 3.00 -2.19
CA THR A 12 0.52 4.38 -1.90
C THR A 12 0.68 5.19 -3.19
N PHE A 13 1.32 4.62 -4.22
CA PHE A 13 1.52 5.28 -5.50
C PHE A 13 0.21 5.64 -6.18
N LEU A 14 -0.72 4.68 -6.29
CA LEU A 14 -2.03 4.95 -6.89
C LEU A 14 -2.88 5.91 -6.05
N ASN A 15 -2.78 5.86 -4.73
CA ASN A 15 -3.43 6.85 -3.87
C ASN A 15 -2.90 8.26 -4.15
N LEU A 16 -1.58 8.45 -4.25
CA LEU A 16 -0.98 9.74 -4.58
C LEU A 16 -1.43 10.24 -5.96
N THR A 17 -1.45 9.38 -6.99
CA THR A 17 -1.90 9.77 -8.34
C THR A 17 -3.34 10.22 -8.37
N GLN A 18 -4.21 9.70 -7.52
CA GLN A 18 -5.63 10.05 -7.46
C GLN A 18 -5.93 11.25 -6.53
N THR A 19 -5.00 11.59 -5.65
CA THR A 19 -5.19 12.68 -4.66
C THR A 19 -4.60 14.00 -5.15
N GLU A 20 -3.53 13.95 -5.93
CA GLU A 20 -2.87 15.14 -6.48
C GLU A 20 -3.67 15.73 -7.65
N LYS A 21 -3.90 17.05 -7.62
CA LYS A 21 -4.72 17.76 -8.62
C LYS A 21 -4.27 17.55 -10.07
N ASP A 22 -2.95 17.55 -10.29
CA ASP A 22 -2.37 17.52 -11.63
C ASP A 22 -2.30 16.11 -12.22
N THR A 23 -2.55 15.07 -11.43
CA THR A 23 -2.37 13.67 -11.83
C THR A 23 -3.61 12.81 -11.69
N LYS A 24 -4.67 13.30 -11.02
CA LYS A 24 -5.91 12.54 -10.83
C LYS A 24 -6.64 12.30 -12.16
N MET A 25 -7.18 11.11 -12.29
CA MET A 25 -7.89 10.70 -13.51
C MET A 25 -9.27 11.33 -13.65
N SER A 26 -9.89 11.75 -12.57
CA SER A 26 -11.22 12.34 -12.55
C SER A 26 -11.38 13.36 -11.43
N GLU A 27 -12.18 14.38 -11.68
CA GLU A 27 -12.61 15.36 -10.68
C GLU A 27 -13.72 14.81 -9.77
N ASP A 28 -14.37 13.71 -10.17
CA ASP A 28 -15.46 13.10 -9.41
C ASP A 28 -14.90 12.30 -8.22
N PRO A 29 -15.26 12.67 -6.97
CA PRO A 29 -14.82 11.97 -5.78
C PRO A 29 -15.22 10.49 -5.74
N ALA A 30 -16.37 10.14 -6.35
CA ALA A 30 -16.84 8.76 -6.39
C ALA A 30 -15.92 7.89 -7.25
N ILE A 31 -15.50 8.37 -8.41
CA ILE A 31 -14.57 7.67 -9.31
C ILE A 31 -13.20 7.53 -8.64
N THR A 32 -12.69 8.60 -8.04
CA THR A 32 -11.41 8.59 -7.30
C THR A 32 -11.44 7.56 -6.17
N THR A 33 -12.49 7.56 -5.37
CA THR A 33 -12.65 6.59 -4.27
C THR A 33 -12.74 5.16 -4.78
N LEU A 34 -13.47 4.95 -5.89
CA LEU A 34 -13.59 3.63 -6.51
C LEU A 34 -12.23 3.09 -6.98
N ILE A 35 -11.41 3.91 -7.61
CA ILE A 35 -10.07 3.52 -8.07
C ILE A 35 -9.17 3.13 -6.88
N ILE A 36 -9.17 3.94 -5.83
CA ILE A 36 -8.38 3.67 -4.62
C ILE A 36 -8.85 2.37 -3.95
N ALA A 37 -10.16 2.20 -3.78
CA ALA A 37 -10.74 1.01 -3.16
C ALA A 37 -10.47 -0.25 -3.99
N ALA A 38 -10.66 -0.18 -5.31
CA ALA A 38 -10.40 -1.30 -6.23
C ALA A 38 -8.92 -1.72 -6.20
N THR A 39 -8.00 -0.74 -6.15
CA THR A 39 -6.56 -1.01 -6.02
C THR A 39 -6.25 -1.75 -4.72
N TYR A 40 -6.80 -1.27 -3.61
CA TYR A 40 -6.59 -1.91 -2.31
C TYR A 40 -7.09 -3.36 -2.31
N VAL A 41 -8.32 -3.58 -2.77
CA VAL A 41 -8.92 -4.92 -2.85
C VAL A 41 -8.12 -5.84 -3.78
N ALA A 42 -7.66 -5.35 -4.92
CA ALA A 42 -6.87 -6.14 -5.86
C ALA A 42 -5.52 -6.55 -5.27
N VAL A 43 -4.81 -5.64 -4.60
CA VAL A 43 -3.50 -5.92 -4.01
C VAL A 43 -3.63 -6.90 -2.82
N VAL A 44 -4.60 -6.68 -1.94
CA VAL A 44 -4.86 -7.57 -0.80
C VAL A 44 -5.29 -8.95 -1.29
N GLY A 45 -6.24 -9.01 -2.24
CA GLY A 45 -6.73 -10.27 -2.82
C GLY A 45 -5.62 -11.06 -3.53
N TYR A 46 -4.69 -10.38 -4.22
CA TYR A 46 -3.53 -11.04 -4.81
C TYR A 46 -2.60 -11.63 -3.73
N GLY A 47 -2.36 -10.91 -2.65
CA GLY A 47 -1.55 -11.40 -1.53
C GLY A 47 -2.14 -12.64 -0.87
N GLU A 48 -3.46 -12.70 -0.73
CA GLU A 48 -4.14 -13.86 -0.17
C GLU A 48 -4.15 -15.06 -1.13
N SER A 49 -4.34 -14.83 -2.43
CA SER A 49 -4.48 -15.91 -3.44
C SER A 49 -3.15 -16.58 -3.79
N SER A 50 -2.03 -15.92 -3.59
CA SER A 50 -0.71 -16.44 -3.97
C SER A 50 -0.22 -17.62 -3.12
N GLY A 51 -0.95 -17.99 -2.08
CA GLY A 51 -0.65 -19.12 -1.20
C GLY A 51 0.68 -19.05 -0.42
N VAL A 52 1.45 -18.01 -0.71
CA VAL A 52 2.80 -17.82 -0.15
C VAL A 52 2.78 -16.94 1.11
N VAL A 53 1.77 -16.09 1.23
CA VAL A 53 1.66 -15.16 2.35
C VAL A 53 0.23 -15.11 2.85
N THR A 54 0.00 -15.67 4.00
CA THR A 54 -1.28 -15.58 4.69
C THR A 54 -1.43 -14.20 5.31
N GLY A 55 -2.35 -13.38 4.79
CA GLY A 55 -2.82 -12.18 5.47
C GLY A 55 -1.86 -11.00 5.46
N SER A 56 -1.21 -10.72 4.32
CA SER A 56 -0.40 -9.52 4.13
C SER A 56 -1.25 -8.25 4.27
N PRO A 57 -1.10 -7.44 5.32
CA PRO A 57 -1.95 -6.28 5.54
C PRO A 57 -1.60 -5.08 4.64
N TYR A 58 -0.41 -5.04 4.06
CA TYR A 58 0.11 -3.90 3.26
C TYR A 58 -0.09 -2.51 3.90
N ASN A 59 -0.36 -2.50 5.19
CA ASN A 59 -0.68 -1.31 5.96
C ASN A 59 -0.15 -1.48 7.39
N PRO A 60 0.73 -0.57 7.86
CA PRO A 60 1.31 -0.66 9.20
C PRO A 60 0.27 -0.57 10.32
N ALA A 61 -0.85 0.14 10.12
CA ALA A 61 -1.92 0.22 11.11
C ALA A 61 -2.67 -1.12 11.24
N ALA A 62 -2.94 -1.79 10.12
CA ALA A 62 -3.54 -3.13 10.12
C ALA A 62 -2.59 -4.17 10.75
N ALA A 63 -1.28 -4.08 10.47
CA ALA A 63 -0.26 -4.92 11.10
C ALA A 63 -0.24 -4.75 12.62
N MET A 64 -0.39 -3.51 13.11
CA MET A 64 -0.47 -3.24 14.55
C MET A 64 -1.74 -3.82 15.16
N GLY A 65 -2.90 -3.69 14.49
CA GLY A 65 -4.15 -4.30 14.95
C GLY A 65 -4.05 -5.82 15.05
N LEU A 66 -3.44 -6.46 14.05
CA LEU A 66 -3.18 -7.90 14.04
C LEU A 66 -2.24 -8.31 15.18
N PHE A 67 -1.19 -7.54 15.45
CA PHE A 67 -0.28 -7.76 16.56
C PHE A 67 -1.00 -7.80 17.90
N TRP A 68 -1.84 -6.81 18.18
CA TRP A 68 -2.63 -6.77 19.42
C TRP A 68 -3.61 -7.94 19.50
N ALA A 69 -4.28 -8.29 18.39
CA ALA A 69 -5.20 -9.42 18.36
C ALA A 69 -4.49 -10.75 18.70
N ILE A 70 -3.29 -10.98 18.17
CA ILE A 70 -2.49 -12.17 18.45
C ILE A 70 -2.02 -12.21 19.91
N LEU A 71 -1.59 -11.05 20.46
CA LEU A 71 -1.20 -10.96 21.87
C LEU A 71 -2.36 -11.31 22.81
N PHE A 72 -3.57 -10.80 22.53
CA PHE A 72 -4.75 -11.13 23.33
C PHE A 72 -5.16 -12.61 23.25
N GLN A 73 -4.80 -13.30 22.18
CA GLN A 73 -5.00 -14.75 22.04
C GLN A 73 -3.91 -15.59 22.70
N SER A 74 -2.95 -14.97 23.41
CA SER A 74 -1.81 -15.64 24.06
C SER A 74 -0.95 -16.49 23.13
N ASN A 75 -0.91 -16.17 21.85
CA ASN A 75 -0.17 -16.92 20.82
C ASN A 75 1.12 -16.17 20.44
N ILE A 76 2.00 -16.01 21.42
CA ILE A 76 3.22 -15.16 21.34
C ILE A 76 4.17 -15.63 20.24
N ASP A 77 4.23 -16.92 19.96
CA ASP A 77 5.12 -17.49 18.93
C ASP A 77 4.87 -16.96 17.51
N ARG A 78 3.66 -16.44 17.25
CA ARG A 78 3.30 -15.85 15.96
C ARG A 78 3.70 -14.39 15.80
N THR A 79 4.19 -13.75 16.84
CA THR A 79 4.53 -12.31 16.82
C THR A 79 5.92 -12.02 16.30
N GLU A 80 6.79 -13.03 16.19
CA GLU A 80 8.20 -12.86 15.83
C GLU A 80 8.45 -12.14 14.50
N HIS A 81 7.55 -12.28 13.53
CA HIS A 81 7.72 -11.72 12.19
C HIS A 81 6.89 -10.47 11.90
N ILE A 82 6.13 -9.97 12.87
CA ILE A 82 5.25 -8.82 12.67
C ILE A 82 6.02 -7.53 12.32
N TRP A 83 7.22 -7.38 12.84
CA TRP A 83 8.11 -6.27 12.50
C TRP A 83 8.38 -6.16 11.00
N VAL A 84 8.36 -7.28 10.26
CA VAL A 84 8.53 -7.31 8.81
C VAL A 84 7.41 -6.54 8.12
N PHE A 85 6.16 -6.78 8.51
CA PHE A 85 5.01 -6.08 7.95
C PHE A 85 5.07 -4.57 8.22
N PHE A 86 5.60 -4.20 9.38
CA PHE A 86 5.80 -2.80 9.75
C PHE A 86 6.83 -2.11 8.86
N ILE A 87 8.06 -2.61 8.88
CA ILE A 87 9.21 -1.97 8.21
C ILE A 87 9.02 -1.97 6.69
N PHE A 88 8.62 -3.10 6.11
CA PHE A 88 8.52 -3.20 4.64
C PHE A 88 7.34 -2.43 4.06
N SER A 89 6.24 -2.29 4.80
CA SER A 89 5.14 -1.40 4.37
C SER A 89 5.58 0.06 4.34
N TYR A 90 6.33 0.53 5.34
CA TYR A 90 6.88 1.90 5.33
C TYR A 90 7.89 2.12 4.20
N LEU A 91 8.81 1.17 4.00
CA LEU A 91 9.78 1.26 2.91
C LEU A 91 9.10 1.30 1.54
N GLY A 92 8.07 0.48 1.34
CA GLY A 92 7.27 0.50 0.12
C GLY A 92 6.60 1.85 -0.12
N SER A 93 5.98 2.41 0.91
CA SER A 93 5.34 3.73 0.84
C SER A 93 6.35 4.85 0.58
N MET A 94 7.53 4.82 1.18
CA MET A 94 8.59 5.79 0.92
C MET A 94 9.09 5.71 -0.53
N LEU A 95 9.28 4.51 -1.06
CA LEU A 95 9.64 4.31 -2.46
C LEU A 95 8.57 4.85 -3.41
N ALA A 96 7.29 4.65 -3.08
CA ALA A 96 6.18 5.20 -3.86
C ALA A 96 6.22 6.73 -3.93
N VAL A 97 6.45 7.39 -2.80
CA VAL A 97 6.58 8.86 -2.75
C VAL A 97 7.77 9.34 -3.61
N LEU A 98 8.91 8.68 -3.49
CA LEU A 98 10.09 9.02 -4.31
C LEU A 98 9.82 8.85 -5.82
N LEU A 99 9.21 7.73 -6.22
CA LEU A 99 8.84 7.50 -7.61
C LEU A 99 7.82 8.53 -8.11
N PHE A 100 6.84 8.85 -7.29
CA PHE A 100 5.82 9.84 -7.63
C PHE A 100 6.42 11.22 -7.84
N GLU A 101 7.20 11.74 -6.89
CA GLU A 101 7.76 13.09 -6.95
C GLU A 101 8.89 13.21 -7.99
N CYS A 102 9.81 12.24 -8.05
CA CYS A 102 11.01 12.33 -8.87
C CYS A 102 10.79 11.93 -10.33
N VAL A 103 9.85 11.01 -10.59
CA VAL A 103 9.63 10.45 -11.94
C VAL A 103 8.28 10.88 -12.48
N TYR A 104 7.21 10.47 -11.83
CA TYR A 104 5.85 10.61 -12.38
C TYR A 104 5.43 12.07 -12.54
N LYS A 105 5.56 12.86 -11.50
CA LYS A 105 5.19 14.29 -11.51
C LYS A 105 6.05 15.11 -12.50
N LYS A 106 7.34 14.78 -12.61
CA LYS A 106 8.22 15.40 -13.63
C LYS A 106 7.83 15.03 -15.04
N ALA A 107 7.49 13.76 -15.29
CA ALA A 107 7.06 13.30 -16.61
C ALA A 107 5.76 13.99 -17.04
N MET A 108 4.79 14.11 -16.14
CA MET A 108 3.53 14.83 -16.41
C MET A 108 3.77 16.32 -16.71
N ASN A 109 4.60 17.00 -15.93
CA ASN A 109 4.92 18.42 -16.17
C ASN A 109 5.66 18.65 -17.49
N MET A 110 6.42 17.69 -17.99
CA MET A 110 7.05 17.79 -19.30
C MET A 110 6.07 17.56 -20.46
N SER A 111 5.03 16.75 -20.23
CA SER A 111 3.98 16.48 -21.22
C SER A 111 3.04 17.67 -21.44
N HIS A 112 2.94 18.57 -20.48
CA HIS A 112 2.09 19.78 -20.53
C HIS A 112 2.84 21.04 -21.07
N ARG A 113 4.11 20.94 -21.40
CA ARG A 113 4.90 21.99 -22.05
C ARG A 113 5.03 21.76 -23.55
#